data_c8ce844779e4bad048daa5a4e7d3a122
#
_entry.id   c8ce844779e4bad048daa5a4e7d3a122
#
_cell.length_a   1.000
_cell.length_b   1.000
_cell.length_c   1.000
_cell.angle_alpha   90.00
_cell.angle_beta   90.00
_cell.angle_gamma   90.00
#
_symmetry.space_group_name_H-M   'P 1'
#
loop_
_entity.id
_entity.type
_entity.pdbx_description
1 polymer ?
#
loop_
_entity_poly.entity_id
_entity_poly.type
_entity_poly.pdbx_seq_one_letter_code
_entity_poly.pdbx_strand_id
1 'polypeptide(L)'
;MNIIRKILFHKRINTARRISFGFALIILVGALLLMLPISSKERVVTPFLSALFTTTSATCVTGLTLINVGAYFSLFGQAVILFLIQLGGLGFMTILCIVFIVSNRQIGLRNRMLIAQTMGTESLEGIVKLAKHVLHITGIIELLGAIVLSIRFVPKYGFFKGMWFSIFHSVSAFCNAGFDIIGDGKSMLSYRHDPLVLCTLAILVAIGGLGFIVWEDIIAKKSWKRLNVYSKVIIFAQIFFIVVGTFVYFILEYGNINTIGAESVGQKILASFFQSVTTRTAGFDALIQNNLTDLSKAWGTVLMMIGGASGSTAGGVKLGTAVLVIMTLISVLRGKSDVVIHGRRVAHTTILQAMALLVLWLVLVVGGSVLISYIDNQDLINSIYEVASAYSTVGLSVGVSGSASTFTKILLIVYMFFGRVGIMTISVVFMTRIRKTNDIRYPECNFIVG
;
A
#
# COMPACT_ATOMS: atom_id res chain seq x y z
N MET A 1 38.14 -7.82 -11.73
CA MET A 1 37.10 -7.06 -10.98
C MET A 1 35.95 -6.55 -11.85
N ASN A 2 36.13 -6.19 -13.11
CA ASN A 2 35.08 -5.66 -13.99
C ASN A 2 34.05 -6.66 -14.51
N ILE A 3 34.41 -7.94 -14.73
CA ILE A 3 33.49 -8.96 -15.27
C ILE A 3 32.44 -9.38 -14.25
N ILE A 4 32.83 -9.59 -13.00
CA ILE A 4 31.91 -9.94 -11.91
C ILE A 4 30.92 -8.80 -11.65
N ARG A 5 31.37 -7.53 -11.72
CA ARG A 5 30.51 -6.33 -11.63
C ARG A 5 29.49 -6.25 -12.78
N LYS A 6 29.90 -6.56 -14.02
CA LYS A 6 29.03 -6.55 -15.20
C LYS A 6 27.96 -7.65 -15.13
N ILE A 7 28.33 -8.84 -14.64
CA ILE A 7 27.42 -9.97 -14.41
C ILE A 7 26.41 -9.66 -13.31
N LEU A 8 26.85 -9.04 -12.20
CA LEU A 8 25.94 -8.65 -11.10
C LEU A 8 24.97 -7.54 -11.51
N PHE A 9 25.39 -6.59 -12.34
CA PHE A 9 24.55 -5.52 -12.86
C PHE A 9 23.49 -6.05 -13.83
N HIS A 10 23.88 -6.90 -14.78
CA HIS A 10 22.92 -7.55 -15.71
C HIS A 10 21.94 -8.47 -14.98
N LYS A 11 22.39 -9.15 -13.92
CA LYS A 11 21.52 -9.98 -13.05
C LYS A 11 20.46 -9.18 -12.29
N ARG A 12 20.76 -7.96 -11.82
CA ARG A 12 19.81 -7.14 -11.04
C ARG A 12 18.69 -6.52 -11.89
N ILE A 13 19.01 -6.02 -13.10
CA ILE A 13 18.00 -5.55 -14.06
C ILE A 13 17.07 -6.71 -14.46
N ASN A 14 17.63 -7.90 -14.68
CA ASN A 14 16.84 -9.10 -14.93
C ASN A 14 15.91 -9.46 -13.74
N THR A 15 16.29 -9.13 -12.52
CA THR A 15 15.51 -9.40 -11.31
C THR A 15 14.27 -8.51 -11.24
N ALA A 16 14.43 -7.19 -11.40
CA ALA A 16 13.33 -6.24 -11.40
C ALA A 16 12.31 -6.55 -12.54
N ARG A 17 12.80 -6.82 -13.74
CA ARG A 17 11.95 -7.24 -14.89
C ARG A 17 11.16 -8.51 -14.60
N ARG A 18 11.74 -9.48 -13.90
CA ARG A 18 11.03 -10.73 -13.54
C ARG A 18 9.94 -10.50 -12.51
N ILE A 19 10.18 -9.63 -11.53
CA ILE A 19 9.15 -9.26 -10.55
C ILE A 19 7.99 -8.60 -11.28
N SER A 20 8.26 -7.59 -12.13
CA SER A 20 7.23 -6.90 -12.90
C SER A 20 6.46 -7.84 -13.82
N PHE A 21 7.17 -8.74 -14.53
CA PHE A 21 6.53 -9.73 -15.40
C PHE A 21 5.69 -10.74 -14.60
N GLY A 22 6.18 -11.17 -13.42
CA GLY A 22 5.42 -12.06 -12.53
C GLY A 22 4.12 -11.43 -12.05
N PHE A 23 4.16 -10.15 -11.63
CA PHE A 23 2.94 -9.41 -11.27
C PHE A 23 1.97 -9.26 -12.46
N ALA A 24 2.48 -8.88 -13.64
CA ALA A 24 1.65 -8.77 -14.84
C ALA A 24 1.00 -10.10 -15.22
N LEU A 25 1.73 -11.21 -15.11
CA LEU A 25 1.19 -12.55 -15.37
C LEU A 25 0.08 -12.93 -14.37
N ILE A 26 0.27 -12.66 -13.08
CA ILE A 26 -0.74 -12.91 -12.04
C ILE A 26 -1.99 -12.10 -12.32
N ILE A 27 -1.85 -10.82 -12.67
CA ILE A 27 -2.98 -9.94 -13.02
C ILE A 27 -3.74 -10.49 -14.21
N LEU A 28 -3.06 -10.90 -15.29
CA LEU A 28 -3.71 -11.46 -16.48
C LEU A 28 -4.42 -12.78 -16.19
N VAL A 29 -3.78 -13.70 -15.46
CA VAL A 29 -4.41 -14.96 -15.07
C VAL A 29 -5.61 -14.70 -14.16
N GLY A 30 -5.49 -13.79 -13.20
CA GLY A 30 -6.61 -13.37 -12.37
C GLY A 30 -7.76 -12.78 -13.17
N ALA A 31 -7.47 -11.94 -14.18
CA ALA A 31 -8.48 -11.35 -15.05
C ALA A 31 -9.24 -12.45 -15.84
N LEU A 32 -8.52 -13.42 -16.38
CA LEU A 32 -9.14 -14.55 -17.06
C LEU A 32 -10.03 -15.36 -16.13
N LEU A 33 -9.61 -15.60 -14.88
CA LEU A 33 -10.43 -16.29 -13.87
C LEU A 33 -11.68 -15.49 -13.51
N LEU A 34 -11.60 -14.17 -13.35
CA LEU A 34 -12.76 -13.33 -13.03
C LEU A 34 -13.72 -13.15 -14.23
N MET A 35 -13.26 -13.35 -15.45
CA MET A 35 -14.13 -13.37 -16.64
C MET A 35 -15.00 -14.62 -16.74
N LEU A 36 -14.64 -15.72 -16.07
CA LEU A 36 -15.43 -16.95 -16.13
C LEU A 36 -16.85 -16.70 -15.56
N PRO A 37 -17.91 -17.24 -16.21
CA PRO A 37 -19.28 -17.08 -15.71
C PRO A 37 -19.48 -17.55 -14.26
N ILE A 38 -18.72 -18.53 -13.81
CA ILE A 38 -18.76 -19.02 -12.42
C ILE A 38 -18.33 -17.96 -11.39
N SER A 39 -17.56 -16.93 -11.82
CA SER A 39 -17.07 -15.85 -10.96
C SER A 39 -18.13 -14.82 -10.66
N SER A 40 -19.21 -14.70 -11.45
CA SER A 40 -20.32 -13.78 -11.20
C SER A 40 -21.52 -14.54 -10.59
N LYS A 41 -22.33 -13.84 -9.78
CA LYS A 41 -23.56 -14.42 -9.20
C LYS A 41 -24.61 -14.73 -10.26
N GLU A 42 -24.72 -13.85 -11.26
CA GLU A 42 -25.65 -13.99 -12.38
C GLU A 42 -25.14 -14.91 -13.48
N ARG A 43 -23.96 -15.52 -13.31
CA ARG A 43 -23.28 -16.38 -14.29
C ARG A 43 -23.06 -15.72 -15.65
N VAL A 44 -22.85 -14.41 -15.65
CA VAL A 44 -22.54 -13.61 -16.84
C VAL A 44 -21.04 -13.44 -16.96
N VAL A 45 -20.51 -13.39 -18.18
CA VAL A 45 -19.10 -13.10 -18.46
C VAL A 45 -18.78 -11.67 -18.05
N THR A 46 -17.84 -11.48 -17.13
CA THR A 46 -17.39 -10.14 -16.73
C THR A 46 -16.62 -9.47 -17.87
N PRO A 47 -16.91 -8.20 -18.22
CA PRO A 47 -16.15 -7.47 -19.23
C PRO A 47 -14.65 -7.44 -18.90
N PHE A 48 -13.80 -7.68 -19.91
CA PHE A 48 -12.35 -7.80 -19.73
C PHE A 48 -11.73 -6.60 -18.97
N LEU A 49 -12.11 -5.36 -19.35
CA LEU A 49 -11.56 -4.16 -18.69
C LEU A 49 -11.91 -4.11 -17.21
N SER A 50 -13.15 -4.48 -16.85
CA SER A 50 -13.58 -4.51 -15.43
C SER A 50 -12.89 -5.64 -14.65
N ALA A 51 -12.72 -6.80 -15.26
CA ALA A 51 -11.95 -7.90 -14.68
C ALA A 51 -10.47 -7.52 -14.49
N LEU A 52 -9.85 -6.93 -15.51
CA LEU A 52 -8.46 -6.46 -15.47
C LEU A 52 -8.26 -5.36 -14.42
N PHE A 53 -9.18 -4.41 -14.31
CA PHE A 53 -9.13 -3.35 -13.30
C PHE A 53 -9.20 -3.95 -11.89
N THR A 54 -10.18 -4.82 -11.64
CA THR A 54 -10.39 -5.45 -10.33
C THR A 54 -9.19 -6.33 -9.94
N THR A 55 -8.64 -7.11 -10.87
CA THR A 55 -7.47 -7.96 -10.59
C THR A 55 -6.18 -7.17 -10.41
N THR A 56 -6.01 -6.07 -11.15
CA THR A 56 -4.89 -5.14 -10.92
C THR A 56 -5.01 -4.52 -9.56
N SER A 57 -6.17 -4.02 -9.20
CA SER A 57 -6.45 -3.43 -7.90
C SER A 57 -6.22 -4.44 -6.75
N ALA A 58 -6.70 -5.68 -6.88
CA ALA A 58 -6.50 -6.74 -5.89
C ALA A 58 -5.03 -7.14 -5.76
N THR A 59 -4.34 -7.38 -6.89
CA THR A 59 -2.93 -7.80 -6.88
C THR A 59 -1.98 -6.67 -6.46
N CYS A 60 -2.29 -5.42 -6.82
CA CYS A 60 -1.53 -4.25 -6.37
C CYS A 60 -1.94 -3.78 -4.97
N VAL A 61 -2.98 -4.43 -4.39
CA VAL A 61 -3.48 -4.11 -3.04
C VAL A 61 -3.92 -2.65 -2.96
N THR A 62 -4.76 -2.24 -3.92
CA THR A 62 -5.22 -0.85 -4.02
C THR A 62 -6.59 -0.67 -3.40
N GLY A 63 -7.62 -1.44 -3.82
CA GLY A 63 -8.99 -1.31 -3.32
C GLY A 63 -9.95 -0.58 -4.25
N LEU A 64 -9.47 0.12 -5.29
CA LEU A 64 -10.36 0.72 -6.29
C LEU A 64 -11.11 -0.36 -7.08
N THR A 65 -12.41 -0.17 -7.28
CA THR A 65 -13.26 -1.11 -8.01
C THR A 65 -14.22 -0.36 -8.94
N LEU A 66 -14.48 -0.95 -10.12
CA LEU A 66 -15.51 -0.45 -11.05
C LEU A 66 -16.86 -1.12 -10.80
N ILE A 67 -16.86 -2.23 -10.08
CA ILE A 67 -18.01 -3.09 -9.82
C ILE A 67 -18.06 -3.38 -8.32
N ASN A 68 -19.23 -3.34 -7.71
CA ASN A 68 -19.41 -3.76 -6.32
C ASN A 68 -19.07 -5.24 -6.16
N VAL A 69 -17.96 -5.53 -5.47
CA VAL A 69 -17.42 -6.89 -5.35
C VAL A 69 -18.38 -7.81 -4.62
N GLY A 70 -18.98 -7.36 -3.53
CA GLY A 70 -19.90 -8.14 -2.73
C GLY A 70 -21.25 -8.40 -3.42
N ALA A 71 -21.73 -7.46 -4.25
CA ALA A 71 -22.99 -7.63 -4.98
C ALA A 71 -22.82 -8.51 -6.24
N TYR A 72 -21.74 -8.31 -6.98
CA TYR A 72 -21.55 -8.90 -8.31
C TYR A 72 -20.87 -10.28 -8.28
N PHE A 73 -19.75 -10.43 -7.54
CA PHE A 73 -18.97 -11.66 -7.59
C PHE A 73 -19.56 -12.76 -6.71
N SER A 74 -19.54 -13.98 -7.24
CA SER A 74 -19.86 -15.23 -6.53
C SER A 74 -18.81 -15.52 -5.44
N LEU A 75 -19.06 -16.53 -4.61
CA LEU A 75 -18.08 -17.01 -3.64
C LEU A 75 -16.74 -17.39 -4.30
N PHE A 76 -16.79 -17.99 -5.50
CA PHE A 76 -15.59 -18.31 -6.26
C PHE A 76 -14.84 -17.06 -6.71
N GLY A 77 -15.54 -16.06 -7.27
CA GLY A 77 -14.93 -14.79 -7.66
C GLY A 77 -14.33 -14.03 -6.46
N GLN A 78 -15.02 -14.00 -5.33
CA GLN A 78 -14.52 -13.43 -4.08
C GLN A 78 -13.27 -14.17 -3.55
N ALA A 79 -13.23 -15.50 -3.64
CA ALA A 79 -12.07 -16.31 -3.26
C ALA A 79 -10.86 -16.03 -4.17
N VAL A 80 -11.07 -15.86 -5.47
CA VAL A 80 -10.01 -15.45 -6.42
C VAL A 80 -9.47 -14.06 -6.04
N ILE A 81 -10.35 -13.09 -5.77
CA ILE A 81 -9.94 -11.75 -5.33
C ILE A 81 -9.14 -11.81 -4.02
N LEU A 82 -9.60 -12.56 -3.02
CA LEU A 82 -8.93 -12.75 -1.75
C LEU A 82 -7.53 -13.36 -1.93
N PHE A 83 -7.41 -14.35 -2.79
CA PHE A 83 -6.13 -14.97 -3.12
C PHE A 83 -5.18 -13.98 -3.79
N LEU A 84 -5.67 -13.14 -4.71
CA LEU A 84 -4.88 -12.09 -5.36
C LEU A 84 -4.42 -11.03 -4.37
N ILE A 85 -5.28 -10.64 -3.43
CA ILE A 85 -4.93 -9.71 -2.33
C ILE A 85 -3.79 -10.29 -1.49
N GLN A 86 -3.89 -11.56 -1.10
CA GLN A 86 -2.86 -12.22 -0.31
C GLN A 86 -1.53 -12.33 -1.06
N LEU A 87 -1.58 -12.68 -2.37
CA LEU A 87 -0.43 -12.70 -3.26
C LEU A 87 0.24 -11.32 -3.37
N GLY A 88 -0.56 -10.29 -3.53
CA GLY A 88 -0.11 -8.92 -3.66
C GLY A 88 0.47 -8.36 -2.36
N GLY A 89 -0.23 -8.55 -1.23
CA GLY A 89 0.13 -8.04 0.09
C GLY A 89 1.44 -8.62 0.61
N LEU A 90 1.56 -9.94 0.62
CA LEU A 90 2.78 -10.62 1.06
C LEU A 90 3.93 -10.51 0.06
N GLY A 91 3.62 -10.10 -1.18
CA GLY A 91 4.56 -10.05 -2.29
C GLY A 91 4.79 -11.42 -2.93
N PHE A 92 4.78 -11.42 -4.25
CA PHE A 92 4.94 -12.61 -5.10
C PHE A 92 6.10 -13.53 -4.69
N MET A 93 7.20 -12.96 -4.21
CA MET A 93 8.38 -13.73 -3.84
C MET A 93 8.23 -14.50 -2.53
N THR A 94 7.44 -14.00 -1.59
CA THR A 94 7.15 -14.73 -0.35
C THR A 94 6.39 -16.01 -0.66
N ILE A 95 5.47 -15.94 -1.63
CA ILE A 95 4.71 -17.12 -2.07
C ILE A 95 5.55 -18.10 -2.86
N LEU A 96 6.44 -17.62 -3.74
CA LEU A 96 7.42 -18.52 -4.35
C LEU A 96 8.26 -19.24 -3.28
N CYS A 97 8.60 -18.57 -2.18
CA CYS A 97 9.23 -19.23 -1.03
C CYS A 97 8.38 -20.39 -0.50
N ILE A 98 7.07 -20.20 -0.35
CA ILE A 98 6.16 -21.27 0.12
C ILE A 98 6.22 -22.45 -0.84
N VAL A 99 6.07 -22.20 -2.15
CA VAL A 99 6.08 -23.26 -3.17
C VAL A 99 7.40 -24.05 -3.11
N PHE A 100 8.56 -23.38 -2.95
CA PHE A 100 9.84 -24.09 -2.81
C PHE A 100 9.92 -24.88 -1.51
N ILE A 101 9.39 -24.34 -0.40
CA ILE A 101 9.39 -25.02 0.89
C ILE A 101 8.51 -26.26 0.87
N VAL A 102 7.29 -26.13 0.36
CA VAL A 102 6.33 -27.27 0.25
C VAL A 102 6.83 -28.33 -0.71
N SER A 103 7.52 -27.92 -1.79
CA SER A 103 8.11 -28.85 -2.76
C SER A 103 9.44 -29.46 -2.29
N ASN A 104 9.89 -29.20 -1.06
CA ASN A 104 11.19 -29.64 -0.51
C ASN A 104 12.40 -29.32 -1.41
N ARG A 105 12.29 -28.29 -2.28
CA ARG A 105 13.38 -27.87 -3.16
C ARG A 105 14.25 -26.82 -2.48
N GLN A 106 15.56 -26.94 -2.64
CA GLN A 106 16.51 -25.94 -2.14
C GLN A 106 16.34 -24.62 -2.89
N ILE A 107 16.23 -23.52 -2.13
CA ILE A 107 16.15 -22.17 -2.69
C ILE A 107 17.55 -21.72 -3.09
N GLY A 108 17.84 -21.73 -4.40
CA GLY A 108 19.11 -21.27 -4.95
C GLY A 108 19.38 -19.79 -4.66
N LEU A 109 20.65 -19.38 -4.70
CA LEU A 109 21.13 -18.02 -4.37
C LEU A 109 20.36 -16.92 -5.12
N ARG A 110 20.00 -17.18 -6.38
CA ARG A 110 19.25 -16.23 -7.23
C ARG A 110 17.84 -15.93 -6.67
N ASN A 111 17.13 -16.95 -6.22
CA ASN A 111 15.81 -16.78 -5.64
C ASN A 111 15.88 -16.13 -4.26
N ARG A 112 16.93 -16.42 -3.47
CA ARG A 112 17.19 -15.70 -2.20
C ARG A 112 17.41 -14.20 -2.42
N MET A 113 18.14 -13.80 -3.47
CA MET A 113 18.30 -12.40 -3.83
C MET A 113 16.98 -11.71 -4.21
N LEU A 114 16.09 -12.42 -4.93
CA LEU A 114 14.76 -11.93 -5.29
C LEU A 114 13.90 -11.70 -4.04
N ILE A 115 13.90 -12.65 -3.11
CA ILE A 115 13.16 -12.55 -1.84
C ILE A 115 13.69 -11.39 -1.00
N ALA A 116 15.02 -11.27 -0.85
CA ALA A 116 15.64 -10.18 -0.10
C ALA A 116 15.23 -8.80 -0.64
N GLN A 117 15.20 -8.64 -1.97
CA GLN A 117 14.78 -7.40 -2.61
C GLN A 117 13.31 -7.06 -2.35
N THR A 118 12.41 -8.05 -2.44
CA THR A 118 10.98 -7.81 -2.20
C THR A 118 10.68 -7.52 -0.73
N MET A 119 11.45 -8.09 0.18
CA MET A 119 11.34 -7.83 1.62
C MET A 119 12.08 -6.56 2.06
N GLY A 120 12.80 -5.87 1.16
CA GLY A 120 13.52 -4.64 1.47
C GLY A 120 14.77 -4.85 2.34
N THR A 121 15.37 -6.07 2.34
CA THR A 121 16.61 -6.39 3.07
C THR A 121 17.79 -6.61 2.12
N GLU A 122 18.99 -6.25 2.57
CA GLU A 122 20.23 -6.54 1.84
C GLU A 122 20.86 -7.89 2.26
N SER A 123 20.45 -8.44 3.41
CA SER A 123 20.97 -9.70 3.92
C SER A 123 20.32 -10.90 3.23
N LEU A 124 21.16 -11.85 2.80
CA LEU A 124 20.70 -13.13 2.25
C LEU A 124 20.66 -14.22 3.33
N GLU A 125 21.30 -13.96 4.47
CA GLU A 125 21.34 -14.87 5.59
C GLU A 125 19.97 -14.90 6.28
N GLY A 126 19.47 -16.09 6.56
CA GLY A 126 18.18 -16.25 7.24
C GLY A 126 16.95 -15.87 6.45
N ILE A 127 17.05 -15.40 5.18
CA ILE A 127 15.92 -14.89 4.40
C ILE A 127 14.76 -15.89 4.25
N VAL A 128 15.06 -17.20 4.18
CA VAL A 128 14.05 -18.25 4.11
C VAL A 128 13.34 -18.42 5.45
N LYS A 129 14.08 -18.29 6.55
CA LYS A 129 13.52 -18.31 7.91
C LYS A 129 12.63 -17.09 8.14
N LEU A 130 13.08 -15.91 7.70
CA LEU A 130 12.28 -14.67 7.72
C LEU A 130 10.96 -14.84 6.95
N ALA A 131 11.01 -15.36 5.72
CA ALA A 131 9.82 -15.60 4.92
C ALA A 131 8.83 -16.57 5.61
N LYS A 132 9.32 -17.66 6.22
CA LYS A 132 8.48 -18.56 7.02
C LYS A 132 7.85 -17.86 8.22
N HIS A 133 8.62 -17.07 8.96
CA HIS A 133 8.11 -16.31 10.11
C HIS A 133 7.03 -15.30 9.68
N VAL A 134 7.26 -14.57 8.59
CA VAL A 134 6.27 -13.63 8.03
C VAL A 134 4.95 -14.32 7.76
N LEU A 135 4.97 -15.50 7.12
CA LEU A 135 3.76 -16.27 6.81
C LEU A 135 3.00 -16.71 8.07
N HIS A 136 3.72 -17.26 9.05
CA HIS A 136 3.09 -17.72 10.30
C HIS A 136 2.47 -16.55 11.06
N ILE A 137 3.20 -15.44 11.20
CA ILE A 137 2.73 -14.25 11.93
C ILE A 137 1.53 -13.64 11.20
N THR A 138 1.59 -13.52 9.87
CA THR A 138 0.47 -13.06 9.06
C THR A 138 -0.77 -13.89 9.30
N GLY A 139 -0.67 -15.23 9.17
CA GLY A 139 -1.81 -16.11 9.36
C GLY A 139 -2.40 -16.02 10.78
N ILE A 140 -1.57 -15.87 11.82
CA ILE A 140 -2.03 -15.68 13.20
C ILE A 140 -2.79 -14.35 13.35
N ILE A 141 -2.24 -13.25 12.82
CA ILE A 141 -2.86 -11.93 12.96
C ILE A 141 -4.18 -11.85 12.17
N GLU A 142 -4.18 -12.39 10.94
CA GLU A 142 -5.39 -12.46 10.12
C GLU A 142 -6.47 -13.32 10.78
N LEU A 143 -6.10 -14.46 11.38
CA LEU A 143 -7.02 -15.30 12.13
C LEU A 143 -7.58 -14.59 13.37
N LEU A 144 -6.73 -13.94 14.15
CA LEU A 144 -7.18 -13.16 15.32
C LEU A 144 -8.13 -12.03 14.92
N GLY A 145 -7.79 -11.30 13.84
CA GLY A 145 -8.66 -10.27 13.27
C GLY A 145 -10.01 -10.82 12.84
N ALA A 146 -10.02 -11.97 12.15
CA ALA A 146 -11.25 -12.64 11.72
C ALA A 146 -12.11 -13.08 12.92
N ILE A 147 -11.51 -13.61 14.00
CA ILE A 147 -12.21 -13.97 15.23
C ILE A 147 -12.88 -12.74 15.86
N VAL A 148 -12.17 -11.61 15.98
CA VAL A 148 -12.74 -10.40 16.56
C VAL A 148 -13.86 -9.83 15.69
N LEU A 149 -13.69 -9.78 14.35
CA LEU A 149 -14.73 -9.33 13.42
C LEU A 149 -15.95 -10.26 13.41
N SER A 150 -15.78 -11.57 13.66
CA SER A 150 -16.87 -12.54 13.69
C SER A 150 -17.87 -12.25 14.81
N ILE A 151 -17.45 -11.60 15.90
CA ILE A 151 -18.32 -11.18 17.00
C ILE A 151 -19.45 -10.26 16.50
N ARG A 152 -19.19 -9.47 15.44
CA ARG A 152 -20.19 -8.56 14.84
C ARG A 152 -20.84 -9.11 13.59
N PHE A 153 -20.08 -9.80 12.75
CA PHE A 153 -20.58 -10.26 11.46
C PHE A 153 -21.40 -11.55 11.56
N VAL A 154 -21.05 -12.50 12.43
CA VAL A 154 -21.80 -13.75 12.59
C VAL A 154 -23.22 -13.52 13.11
N PRO A 155 -23.49 -12.73 14.16
CA PRO A 155 -24.85 -12.47 14.60
C PRO A 155 -25.71 -11.76 13.55
N LYS A 156 -25.11 -10.92 12.69
CA LYS A 156 -25.83 -10.12 11.69
C LYS A 156 -26.12 -10.88 10.40
N TYR A 157 -25.19 -11.72 9.93
CA TYR A 157 -25.25 -12.36 8.61
C TYR A 157 -25.40 -13.88 8.66
N GLY A 158 -25.44 -14.48 9.85
CA GLY A 158 -25.42 -15.92 10.07
C GLY A 158 -24.00 -16.50 10.05
N PHE A 159 -23.84 -17.74 10.53
CA PHE A 159 -22.53 -18.33 10.79
C PHE A 159 -21.64 -18.40 9.54
N PHE A 160 -22.09 -19.04 8.46
CA PHE A 160 -21.24 -19.25 7.27
C PHE A 160 -20.87 -17.93 6.56
N LYS A 161 -21.88 -17.10 6.30
CA LYS A 161 -21.68 -15.81 5.63
C LYS A 161 -20.89 -14.82 6.49
N GLY A 162 -21.22 -14.75 7.78
CA GLY A 162 -20.51 -13.88 8.74
C GLY A 162 -19.07 -14.29 8.94
N MET A 163 -18.77 -15.60 8.98
CA MET A 163 -17.39 -16.09 9.07
C MET A 163 -16.59 -15.76 7.79
N TRP A 164 -17.19 -15.96 6.60
CA TRP A 164 -16.56 -15.58 5.33
C TRP A 164 -16.25 -14.08 5.26
N PHE A 165 -17.20 -13.24 5.68
CA PHE A 165 -16.98 -11.79 5.75
C PHE A 165 -15.86 -11.43 6.73
N SER A 166 -15.80 -12.09 7.88
CA SER A 166 -14.76 -11.86 8.88
C SER A 166 -13.37 -12.20 8.33
N ILE A 167 -13.22 -13.34 7.68
CA ILE A 167 -11.95 -13.77 7.07
C ILE A 167 -11.56 -12.80 5.95
N PHE A 168 -12.48 -12.49 5.04
CA PHE A 168 -12.20 -11.62 3.91
C PHE A 168 -11.75 -10.23 4.34
N HIS A 169 -12.49 -9.60 5.27
CA HIS A 169 -12.14 -8.26 5.74
C HIS A 169 -10.87 -8.24 6.60
N SER A 170 -10.60 -9.29 7.36
CA SER A 170 -9.36 -9.40 8.12
C SER A 170 -8.13 -9.47 7.19
N VAL A 171 -8.17 -10.32 6.18
CA VAL A 171 -7.11 -10.43 5.16
C VAL A 171 -6.97 -9.14 4.36
N SER A 172 -8.11 -8.58 3.90
CA SER A 172 -8.12 -7.32 3.14
C SER A 172 -7.52 -6.16 3.93
N ALA A 173 -7.85 -6.05 5.23
CA ALA A 173 -7.32 -5.01 6.10
C ALA A 173 -5.83 -5.21 6.40
N PHE A 174 -5.41 -6.44 6.75
CA PHE A 174 -4.02 -6.73 7.03
C PHE A 174 -3.12 -6.52 5.81
N CYS A 175 -3.59 -6.94 4.63
CA CYS A 175 -2.89 -6.70 3.37
C CYS A 175 -2.98 -5.24 2.89
N ASN A 176 -3.73 -4.37 3.56
CA ASN A 176 -3.99 -2.99 3.14
C ASN A 176 -4.66 -2.91 1.76
N ALA A 177 -5.65 -3.75 1.50
CA ALA A 177 -6.24 -3.89 0.17
C ALA A 177 -7.56 -3.11 -0.02
N GLY A 178 -8.29 -2.80 1.06
CA GLY A 178 -9.51 -1.98 1.03
C GLY A 178 -10.72 -2.60 0.34
N PHE A 179 -10.65 -3.87 -0.04
CA PHE A 179 -11.79 -4.55 -0.63
C PHE A 179 -12.81 -4.94 0.43
N ASP A 180 -14.08 -4.69 0.14
CA ASP A 180 -15.21 -5.16 0.93
C ASP A 180 -16.12 -6.09 0.10
N ILE A 181 -16.84 -6.98 0.80
CA ILE A 181 -17.80 -7.91 0.21
C ILE A 181 -19.17 -7.85 0.88
N ILE A 182 -19.46 -6.79 1.66
CA ILE A 182 -20.78 -6.63 2.33
C ILE A 182 -21.91 -6.53 1.29
N GLY A 183 -21.62 -5.90 0.15
CA GLY A 183 -22.48 -5.95 -1.03
C GLY A 183 -23.51 -4.82 -1.11
N ASP A 184 -23.55 -3.92 -0.14
CA ASP A 184 -24.43 -2.73 -0.14
C ASP A 184 -23.83 -1.54 -0.90
N GLY A 185 -22.59 -1.68 -1.41
CA GLY A 185 -21.87 -0.61 -2.11
C GLY A 185 -21.38 0.52 -1.21
N LYS A 186 -21.47 0.35 0.11
CA LYS A 186 -21.19 1.39 1.09
C LYS A 186 -19.91 1.14 1.90
N SER A 187 -19.15 0.11 1.55
CA SER A 187 -17.94 -0.28 2.29
C SER A 187 -18.23 -0.40 3.80
N MET A 188 -17.45 0.27 4.66
CA MET A 188 -17.65 0.24 6.12
C MET A 188 -18.63 1.31 6.63
N LEU A 189 -19.33 2.05 5.78
CA LEU A 189 -20.31 3.06 6.21
C LEU A 189 -21.40 2.48 7.12
N SER A 190 -21.85 1.25 6.85
CA SER A 190 -22.83 0.54 7.69
C SER A 190 -22.32 0.22 9.09
N TYR A 191 -21.00 0.34 9.34
CA TYR A 191 -20.31 0.10 10.60
C TYR A 191 -19.59 1.34 11.15
N ARG A 192 -19.88 2.53 10.60
CA ARG A 192 -19.18 3.78 10.97
C ARG A 192 -19.30 4.13 12.46
N HIS A 193 -20.31 3.61 13.15
CA HIS A 193 -20.55 3.81 14.57
C HIS A 193 -20.13 2.60 15.43
N ASP A 194 -19.61 1.54 14.83
CA ASP A 194 -19.14 0.35 15.55
C ASP A 194 -17.63 0.42 15.83
N PRO A 195 -17.22 0.78 17.07
CA PRO A 195 -15.81 0.91 17.40
C PRO A 195 -15.05 -0.42 17.32
N LEU A 196 -15.73 -1.57 17.57
CA LEU A 196 -15.08 -2.88 17.49
C LEU A 196 -14.62 -3.17 16.06
N VAL A 197 -15.51 -2.95 15.07
CA VAL A 197 -15.17 -3.20 13.66
C VAL A 197 -14.10 -2.23 13.19
N LEU A 198 -14.31 -0.90 13.39
CA LEU A 198 -13.37 0.10 12.88
C LEU A 198 -12.00 0.02 13.54
N CYS A 199 -11.94 -0.16 14.88
CA CYS A 199 -10.65 -0.30 15.56
C CYS A 199 -9.92 -1.60 15.17
N THR A 200 -10.65 -2.71 14.98
CA THR A 200 -10.03 -3.97 14.53
C THR A 200 -9.41 -3.81 13.14
N LEU A 201 -10.15 -3.24 12.18
CA LEU A 201 -9.63 -2.96 10.85
C LEU A 201 -8.45 -2.00 10.90
N ALA A 202 -8.53 -0.90 11.68
CA ALA A 202 -7.46 0.07 11.84
C ALA A 202 -6.18 -0.55 12.42
N ILE A 203 -6.30 -1.43 13.41
CA ILE A 203 -5.16 -2.15 14.00
C ILE A 203 -4.52 -3.10 12.97
N LEU A 204 -5.33 -3.87 12.23
CA LEU A 204 -4.84 -4.77 11.18
C LEU A 204 -4.07 -3.99 10.11
N VAL A 205 -4.63 -2.88 9.62
CA VAL A 205 -4.01 -1.98 8.66
C VAL A 205 -2.68 -1.42 9.19
N ALA A 206 -2.69 -0.91 10.43
CA ALA A 206 -1.50 -0.34 11.05
C ALA A 206 -0.38 -1.40 11.19
N ILE A 207 -0.72 -2.60 11.63
CA ILE A 207 0.22 -3.72 11.77
C ILE A 207 0.76 -4.14 10.40
N GLY A 208 -0.09 -4.33 9.38
CA GLY A 208 0.32 -4.64 8.01
C GLY A 208 1.28 -3.61 7.42
N GLY A 209 1.03 -2.33 7.71
CA GLY A 209 1.84 -1.19 7.26
C GLY A 209 3.18 -0.99 7.98
N LEU A 210 3.44 -1.64 9.13
CA LEU A 210 4.71 -1.49 9.89
C LEU A 210 5.94 -2.10 9.19
N GLY A 211 5.73 -3.10 8.33
CA GLY A 211 6.80 -3.80 7.63
C GLY A 211 7.39 -4.99 8.39
N PHE A 212 7.69 -6.04 7.62
CA PHE A 212 8.11 -7.34 8.17
C PHE A 212 9.44 -7.28 8.92
N ILE A 213 10.35 -6.39 8.52
CA ILE A 213 11.64 -6.17 9.21
C ILE A 213 11.43 -5.60 10.60
N VAL A 214 10.46 -4.68 10.76
CA VAL A 214 10.14 -4.09 12.07
C VAL A 214 9.54 -5.14 12.99
N TRP A 215 8.68 -6.02 12.46
CA TRP A 215 8.11 -7.12 13.25
C TRP A 215 9.16 -8.09 13.76
N GLU A 216 10.09 -8.50 12.87
CA GLU A 216 11.18 -9.38 13.27
C GLU A 216 12.03 -8.76 14.37
N ASP A 217 12.33 -7.47 14.25
CA ASP A 217 13.10 -6.73 15.26
C ASP A 217 12.36 -6.66 16.60
N ILE A 218 11.04 -6.43 16.60
CA ILE A 218 10.19 -6.43 17.82
C ILE A 218 10.19 -7.80 18.47
N ILE A 219 9.94 -8.87 17.71
CA ILE A 219 9.82 -10.23 18.20
C ILE A 219 11.17 -10.75 18.73
N ALA A 220 12.26 -10.45 18.02
CA ALA A 220 13.59 -10.89 18.41
C ALA A 220 14.11 -10.19 19.67
N LYS A 221 13.87 -8.89 19.81
CA LYS A 221 14.48 -8.08 20.88
C LYS A 221 13.58 -7.85 22.08
N LYS A 222 12.26 -7.95 21.93
CA LYS A 222 11.25 -7.84 23.03
C LYS A 222 11.40 -6.62 23.96
N SER A 223 12.21 -5.64 23.60
CA SER A 223 12.49 -4.45 24.41
C SER A 223 12.70 -3.22 23.54
N TRP A 224 11.95 -2.13 23.82
CA TRP A 224 12.06 -0.86 23.11
C TRP A 224 13.50 -0.32 23.04
N LYS A 225 14.26 -0.42 24.15
CA LYS A 225 15.63 0.09 24.20
C LYS A 225 16.56 -0.62 23.21
N ARG A 226 16.34 -1.89 22.95
CA ARG A 226 17.19 -2.75 22.09
C ARG A 226 16.79 -2.70 20.61
N LEU A 227 15.62 -2.12 20.26
CA LEU A 227 15.19 -2.02 18.87
C LEU A 227 16.18 -1.23 18.02
N ASN A 228 16.28 -1.59 16.76
CA ASN A 228 17.05 -0.85 15.76
C ASN A 228 16.51 0.58 15.59
N VAL A 229 17.38 1.51 15.25
CA VAL A 229 17.00 2.92 15.00
C VAL A 229 15.90 3.01 13.95
N TYR A 230 16.00 2.23 12.86
CA TYR A 230 14.99 2.17 11.81
C TYR A 230 13.60 1.80 12.38
N SER A 231 13.53 0.72 13.16
CA SER A 231 12.26 0.26 13.77
C SER A 231 11.63 1.32 14.67
N LYS A 232 12.44 1.97 15.52
CA LYS A 232 11.98 3.07 16.39
C LYS A 232 11.41 4.23 15.60
N VAL A 233 12.11 4.67 14.56
CA VAL A 233 11.70 5.78 13.68
C VAL A 233 10.38 5.44 12.98
N ILE A 234 10.25 4.22 12.42
CA ILE A 234 9.04 3.80 11.72
C ILE A 234 7.84 3.74 12.66
N ILE A 235 7.98 3.13 13.85
CA ILE A 235 6.87 3.03 14.82
C ILE A 235 6.44 4.43 15.27
N PHE A 236 7.41 5.29 15.62
CA PHE A 236 7.10 6.66 16.02
C PHE A 236 6.42 7.44 14.90
N ALA A 237 6.94 7.39 13.68
CA ALA A 237 6.36 8.07 12.54
C ALA A 237 4.95 7.55 12.21
N GLN A 238 4.72 6.23 12.32
CA GLN A 238 3.41 5.61 12.12
C GLN A 238 2.38 6.21 13.08
N ILE A 239 2.68 6.24 14.38
CA ILE A 239 1.81 6.79 15.41
C ILE A 239 1.61 8.29 15.20
N PHE A 240 2.70 9.03 14.94
CA PHE A 240 2.65 10.47 14.70
C PHE A 240 1.70 10.86 13.57
N PHE A 241 1.81 10.21 12.40
CA PHE A 241 0.94 10.54 11.27
C PHE A 241 -0.51 10.10 11.49
N ILE A 242 -0.76 9.02 12.24
CA ILE A 242 -2.14 8.64 12.62
C ILE A 242 -2.74 9.71 13.55
N VAL A 243 -2.02 10.14 14.57
CA VAL A 243 -2.52 11.14 15.53
C VAL A 243 -2.73 12.50 14.86
N VAL A 244 -1.74 12.97 14.10
CA VAL A 244 -1.85 14.26 13.39
C VAL A 244 -2.97 14.19 12.35
N GLY A 245 -3.06 13.11 11.58
CA GLY A 245 -4.14 12.92 10.61
C GLY A 245 -5.52 12.91 11.26
N THR A 246 -5.68 12.23 12.40
CA THR A 246 -6.93 12.20 13.18
C THR A 246 -7.32 13.62 13.62
N PHE A 247 -6.37 14.36 14.16
CA PHE A 247 -6.60 15.72 14.65
C PHE A 247 -7.00 16.67 13.51
N VAL A 248 -6.31 16.60 12.38
CA VAL A 248 -6.62 17.46 11.22
C VAL A 248 -7.98 17.11 10.62
N TYR A 249 -8.31 15.83 10.41
CA TYR A 249 -9.63 15.43 9.93
C TYR A 249 -10.75 15.85 10.91
N PHE A 250 -10.51 15.69 12.20
CA PHE A 250 -11.47 16.12 13.23
C PHE A 250 -11.77 17.63 13.11
N ILE A 251 -10.77 18.47 12.94
CA ILE A 251 -10.96 19.91 12.79
C ILE A 251 -11.66 20.27 11.48
N LEU A 252 -11.20 19.71 10.36
CA LEU A 252 -11.69 20.07 9.03
C LEU A 252 -13.13 19.60 8.78
N GLU A 253 -13.52 18.45 9.36
CA GLU A 253 -14.85 17.87 9.16
C GLU A 253 -15.80 18.13 10.34
N TYR A 254 -15.37 18.80 11.41
CA TYR A 254 -16.15 18.97 12.65
C TYR A 254 -17.55 19.55 12.40
N GLY A 255 -17.66 20.54 11.51
CA GLY A 255 -18.91 21.21 11.16
C GLY A 255 -19.57 20.68 9.88
N ASN A 256 -18.98 19.71 9.17
CA ASN A 256 -19.52 19.19 7.92
C ASN A 256 -20.67 18.22 8.17
N ILE A 257 -21.91 18.67 8.00
CA ILE A 257 -23.14 17.90 8.24
C ILE A 257 -23.22 16.68 7.31
N ASN A 258 -22.61 16.75 6.11
CA ASN A 258 -22.63 15.65 5.13
C ASN A 258 -21.68 14.48 5.51
N THR A 259 -20.83 14.68 6.52
CA THR A 259 -19.90 13.66 7.00
C THR A 259 -20.12 13.38 8.50
N ILE A 260 -19.42 14.10 9.39
CA ILE A 260 -19.43 13.85 10.84
C ILE A 260 -20.13 14.96 11.65
N GLY A 261 -20.56 16.05 11.03
CA GLY A 261 -21.06 17.26 11.73
C GLY A 261 -22.23 16.99 12.68
N ALA A 262 -23.13 16.09 12.28
CA ALA A 262 -24.29 15.75 13.10
C ALA A 262 -24.05 14.67 14.17
N GLU A 263 -22.83 14.13 14.25
CA GLU A 263 -22.48 13.01 15.12
C GLU A 263 -22.06 13.47 16.53
N SER A 264 -22.08 12.54 17.50
CA SER A 264 -21.53 12.78 18.84
C SER A 264 -20.00 12.93 18.77
N VAL A 265 -19.40 13.62 19.74
CA VAL A 265 -17.94 13.88 19.77
C VAL A 265 -17.15 12.57 19.72
N GLY A 266 -17.59 11.52 20.42
CA GLY A 266 -16.93 10.22 20.39
C GLY A 266 -16.95 9.58 19.00
N GLN A 267 -18.09 9.67 18.29
CA GLN A 267 -18.22 9.18 16.91
C GLN A 267 -17.38 10.01 15.93
N LYS A 268 -17.34 11.34 16.09
CA LYS A 268 -16.46 12.22 15.32
C LYS A 268 -14.99 11.84 15.45
N ILE A 269 -14.52 11.55 16.67
CA ILE A 269 -13.14 11.11 16.93
C ILE A 269 -12.88 9.75 16.27
N LEU A 270 -13.81 8.78 16.43
CA LEU A 270 -13.68 7.45 15.83
C LEU A 270 -13.62 7.50 14.29
N ALA A 271 -14.50 8.28 13.68
CA ALA A 271 -14.54 8.46 12.23
C ALA A 271 -13.27 9.15 11.70
N SER A 272 -12.80 10.22 12.37
CA SER A 272 -11.57 10.93 12.02
C SER A 272 -10.32 10.05 12.19
N PHE A 273 -10.28 9.24 13.27
CA PHE A 273 -9.22 8.25 13.49
C PHE A 273 -9.19 7.21 12.37
N PHE A 274 -10.35 6.65 12.03
CA PHE A 274 -10.41 5.65 10.96
C PHE A 274 -10.07 6.26 9.60
N GLN A 275 -10.53 7.49 9.30
CA GLN A 275 -10.18 8.21 8.08
C GLN A 275 -8.68 8.47 7.97
N SER A 276 -8.02 8.82 9.08
CA SER A 276 -6.56 8.98 9.13
C SER A 276 -5.81 7.68 8.85
N VAL A 277 -6.31 6.55 9.38
CA VAL A 277 -5.69 5.24 9.15
C VAL A 277 -5.93 4.78 7.71
N THR A 278 -7.17 4.90 7.20
CA THR A 278 -7.54 4.36 5.89
C THR A 278 -6.86 5.09 4.74
N THR A 279 -6.63 6.40 4.85
CA THR A 279 -5.86 7.17 3.86
C THR A 279 -4.41 6.73 3.73
N ARG A 280 -3.88 5.96 4.69
CA ARG A 280 -2.54 5.40 4.64
C ARG A 280 -2.52 4.00 4.05
N THR A 281 -3.02 3.91 2.82
CA THR A 281 -3.04 2.71 1.97
C THR A 281 -3.95 1.57 2.47
N ALA A 282 -5.10 1.89 3.11
CA ALA A 282 -6.03 0.86 3.55
C ALA A 282 -7.30 0.74 2.68
N GLY A 283 -7.87 1.86 2.24
CA GLY A 283 -8.94 1.91 1.24
C GLY A 283 -10.35 1.58 1.71
N PHE A 284 -10.59 1.41 3.01
CA PHE A 284 -11.95 1.22 3.53
C PHE A 284 -12.67 2.55 3.77
N ASP A 285 -13.88 2.70 3.27
CA ASP A 285 -14.69 3.90 3.45
C ASP A 285 -15.61 3.79 4.68
N ALA A 286 -15.31 4.56 5.72
CA ALA A 286 -16.24 4.81 6.83
C ALA A 286 -16.95 6.16 6.70
N LEU A 287 -16.50 7.00 5.77
CA LEU A 287 -17.12 8.27 5.38
C LEU A 287 -17.31 8.29 3.86
N ILE A 288 -18.32 9.02 3.38
CA ILE A 288 -18.53 9.22 1.95
C ILE A 288 -17.45 10.18 1.46
N GLN A 289 -16.44 9.68 0.74
CA GLN A 289 -15.26 10.46 0.33
C GLN A 289 -15.62 11.68 -0.52
N ASN A 290 -16.64 11.58 -1.37
CA ASN A 290 -17.10 12.69 -2.19
C ASN A 290 -17.65 13.87 -1.37
N ASN A 291 -18.20 13.59 -0.19
CA ASN A 291 -18.79 14.59 0.71
C ASN A 291 -17.76 15.26 1.65
N LEU A 292 -16.52 14.83 1.60
CA LEU A 292 -15.43 15.49 2.34
C LEU A 292 -15.23 16.92 1.81
N THR A 293 -14.84 17.84 2.70
CA THR A 293 -14.41 19.17 2.30
C THR A 293 -13.18 19.11 1.38
N ASP A 294 -12.99 20.08 0.51
CA ASP A 294 -11.84 20.12 -0.39
C ASP A 294 -10.51 20.18 0.37
N LEU A 295 -10.50 20.83 1.54
CA LEU A 295 -9.34 20.83 2.44
C LEU A 295 -9.05 19.43 2.97
N SER A 296 -10.08 18.67 3.33
CA SER A 296 -9.93 17.28 3.77
C SER A 296 -9.45 16.36 2.64
N LYS A 297 -9.91 16.57 1.41
CA LYS A 297 -9.42 15.84 0.23
C LYS A 297 -7.95 16.16 -0.04
N ALA A 298 -7.56 17.45 0.01
CA ALA A 298 -6.19 17.88 -0.16
C ALA A 298 -5.27 17.28 0.93
N TRP A 299 -5.69 17.34 2.20
CA TRP A 299 -4.99 16.71 3.31
C TRP A 299 -4.88 15.19 3.14
N GLY A 300 -5.98 14.56 2.74
CA GLY A 300 -6.01 13.13 2.41
C GLY A 300 -5.00 12.76 1.35
N THR A 301 -4.86 13.55 0.29
CA THR A 301 -3.85 13.36 -0.76
C THR A 301 -2.43 13.38 -0.19
N VAL A 302 -2.13 14.29 0.74
CA VAL A 302 -0.82 14.34 1.42
C VAL A 302 -0.58 13.09 2.26
N LEU A 303 -1.59 12.60 3.00
CA LEU A 303 -1.48 11.36 3.78
C LEU A 303 -1.34 10.13 2.87
N MET A 304 -2.04 10.08 1.73
CA MET A 304 -1.95 9.01 0.74
C MET A 304 -0.54 8.91 0.13
N MET A 305 0.14 10.04 -0.04
CA MET A 305 1.55 10.04 -0.46
C MET A 305 2.41 9.24 0.51
N ILE A 306 2.13 9.34 1.82
CA ILE A 306 2.91 8.70 2.88
C ILE A 306 2.34 7.31 3.16
N GLY A 307 2.79 6.31 2.42
CA GLY A 307 2.40 4.90 2.61
C GLY A 307 3.00 4.25 3.86
N GLY A 308 3.04 2.92 3.87
CA GLY A 308 3.66 2.17 4.96
C GLY A 308 5.18 2.06 4.88
N ALA A 309 5.77 1.30 5.80
CA ALA A 309 7.20 1.06 5.86
C ALA A 309 7.72 0.23 4.66
N SER A 310 9.02 0.27 4.43
CA SER A 310 9.65 -0.61 3.46
C SER A 310 9.50 -2.07 3.88
N GLY A 311 9.16 -2.96 2.94
CA GLY A 311 8.88 -4.36 3.25
C GLY A 311 7.57 -4.55 4.03
N SER A 312 6.56 -3.69 3.80
CA SER A 312 5.20 -3.83 4.31
C SER A 312 4.22 -4.23 3.19
N THR A 313 3.00 -4.53 3.58
CA THR A 313 1.88 -4.77 2.65
C THR A 313 1.45 -3.51 1.90
N ALA A 314 1.66 -2.33 2.48
CA ALA A 314 1.30 -1.03 1.94
C ALA A 314 2.11 -0.61 0.69
N GLY A 315 1.50 0.16 -0.21
CA GLY A 315 2.14 0.77 -1.38
C GLY A 315 2.65 2.20 -1.14
N GLY A 316 2.60 3.05 -2.16
CA GLY A 316 2.96 4.46 -2.09
C GLY A 316 4.44 4.75 -1.76
N VAL A 317 4.76 6.03 -1.54
CA VAL A 317 6.07 6.45 -1.05
C VAL A 317 6.26 5.92 0.37
N LYS A 318 7.35 5.22 0.60
CA LYS A 318 7.57 4.54 1.89
C LYS A 318 7.73 5.52 3.04
N LEU A 319 7.17 5.17 4.20
CA LEU A 319 7.21 6.00 5.41
C LEU A 319 8.63 6.46 5.78
N GLY A 320 9.62 5.55 5.64
CA GLY A 320 11.02 5.90 5.86
C GLY A 320 11.55 6.97 4.90
N THR A 321 11.08 6.95 3.64
CA THR A 321 11.41 7.97 2.63
C THR A 321 10.83 9.33 3.02
N ALA A 322 9.56 9.37 3.44
CA ALA A 322 8.91 10.60 3.89
C ALA A 322 9.62 11.21 5.12
N VAL A 323 9.92 10.38 6.12
CA VAL A 323 10.68 10.81 7.31
C VAL A 323 12.05 11.36 6.92
N LEU A 324 12.76 10.69 6.01
CA LEU A 324 14.07 11.14 5.56
C LEU A 324 14.01 12.49 4.85
N VAL A 325 13.00 12.74 4.01
CA VAL A 325 12.79 14.04 3.35
C VAL A 325 12.53 15.12 4.36
N ILE A 326 11.65 14.88 5.35
CA ILE A 326 11.36 15.86 6.42
C ILE A 326 12.62 16.15 7.26
N MET A 327 13.38 15.12 7.63
CA MET A 327 14.62 15.31 8.40
C MET A 327 15.70 16.04 7.60
N THR A 328 15.74 15.83 6.27
CA THR A 328 16.65 16.57 5.38
C THR A 328 16.26 18.04 5.35
N LEU A 329 14.98 18.35 5.17
CA LEU A 329 14.49 19.74 5.23
C LEU A 329 14.87 20.42 6.55
N ILE A 330 14.62 19.76 7.69
CA ILE A 330 14.95 20.28 9.01
C ILE A 330 16.49 20.49 9.16
N SER A 331 17.32 19.57 8.65
CA SER A 331 18.78 19.71 8.68
C SER A 331 19.27 20.91 7.88
N VAL A 332 18.73 21.08 6.66
CA VAL A 332 19.07 22.23 5.78
C VAL A 332 18.66 23.55 6.44
N LEU A 333 17.42 23.64 6.96
CA LEU A 333 16.94 24.85 7.66
C LEU A 333 17.76 25.19 8.93
N ARG A 334 18.40 24.18 9.53
CA ARG A 334 19.32 24.37 10.68
C ARG A 334 20.78 24.59 10.26
N GLY A 335 21.08 24.74 8.97
CA GLY A 335 22.43 24.95 8.46
C GLY A 335 23.37 23.75 8.66
N LYS A 336 22.83 22.52 8.83
CA LYS A 336 23.65 21.33 9.01
C LYS A 336 23.93 20.66 7.67
N SER A 337 25.19 20.28 7.44
CA SER A 337 25.61 19.56 6.22
C SER A 337 25.14 18.11 6.16
N ASP A 338 24.91 17.50 7.33
CA ASP A 338 24.56 16.08 7.45
C ASP A 338 23.19 15.87 8.09
N VAL A 339 22.46 14.89 7.57
CA VAL A 339 21.23 14.37 8.19
C VAL A 339 21.60 13.30 9.20
N VAL A 340 21.37 13.59 10.49
CA VAL A 340 21.69 12.69 11.61
C VAL A 340 20.41 12.23 12.29
N ILE A 341 20.22 10.90 12.40
CA ILE A 341 19.08 10.27 13.07
C ILE A 341 19.63 9.39 14.20
N HIS A 342 19.25 9.69 15.44
CA HIS A 342 19.73 8.97 16.64
C HIS A 342 21.26 8.79 16.67
N GLY A 343 22.02 9.85 16.39
CA GLY A 343 23.48 9.83 16.41
C GLY A 343 24.14 9.10 15.22
N ARG A 344 23.38 8.73 14.19
CA ARG A 344 23.91 8.07 12.98
C ARG A 344 23.68 8.94 11.75
N ARG A 345 24.71 9.15 10.96
CA ARG A 345 24.66 9.88 9.69
C ARG A 345 24.00 9.04 8.62
N VAL A 346 23.08 9.65 7.86
CA VAL A 346 22.47 9.05 6.68
C VAL A 346 23.35 9.30 5.45
N ALA A 347 23.52 8.29 4.59
CA ALA A 347 24.31 8.43 3.38
C ALA A 347 23.64 9.43 2.40
N HIS A 348 24.41 10.33 1.82
CA HIS A 348 23.93 11.35 0.87
C HIS A 348 23.21 10.74 -0.34
N THR A 349 23.69 9.60 -0.83
CA THR A 349 23.03 8.84 -1.91
C THR A 349 21.60 8.40 -1.55
N THR A 350 21.34 8.06 -0.29
CA THR A 350 20.00 7.69 0.18
C THR A 350 19.06 8.89 0.22
N ILE A 351 19.61 10.08 0.58
CA ILE A 351 18.86 11.34 0.57
C ILE A 351 18.45 11.71 -0.86
N LEU A 352 19.39 11.66 -1.81
CA LEU A 352 19.09 11.94 -3.22
C LEU A 352 18.03 10.97 -3.79
N GLN A 353 18.10 9.69 -3.42
CA GLN A 353 17.07 8.70 -3.81
C GLN A 353 15.69 9.05 -3.25
N ALA A 354 15.62 9.46 -1.98
CA ALA A 354 14.37 9.85 -1.34
C ALA A 354 13.75 11.07 -2.03
N MET A 355 14.55 12.09 -2.34
CA MET A 355 14.12 13.28 -3.07
C MET A 355 13.63 12.94 -4.48
N ALA A 356 14.37 12.10 -5.22
CA ALA A 356 13.98 11.68 -6.57
C ALA A 356 12.64 10.93 -6.59
N LEU A 357 12.39 10.07 -5.60
CA LEU A 357 11.13 9.35 -5.48
C LEU A 357 9.95 10.30 -5.17
N LEU A 358 10.17 11.31 -4.33
CA LEU A 358 9.16 12.32 -4.02
C LEU A 358 8.79 13.14 -5.26
N VAL A 359 9.82 13.67 -5.97
CA VAL A 359 9.62 14.45 -7.20
C VAL A 359 8.90 13.62 -8.26
N LEU A 360 9.30 12.35 -8.44
CA LEU A 360 8.62 11.45 -9.37
C LEU A 360 7.14 11.24 -9.01
N TRP A 361 6.84 11.08 -7.71
CA TRP A 361 5.46 10.98 -7.24
C TRP A 361 4.66 12.23 -7.61
N LEU A 362 5.19 13.42 -7.32
CA LEU A 362 4.55 14.68 -7.63
C LEU A 362 4.26 14.84 -9.14
N VAL A 363 5.28 14.60 -9.98
CA VAL A 363 5.14 14.71 -11.45
C VAL A 363 4.07 13.77 -11.98
N LEU A 364 4.06 12.51 -11.53
CA LEU A 364 3.09 11.52 -11.98
C LEU A 364 1.67 11.86 -11.49
N VAL A 365 1.50 12.21 -10.21
CA VAL A 365 0.18 12.53 -9.67
C VAL A 365 -0.38 13.79 -10.31
N VAL A 366 0.38 14.87 -10.37
CA VAL A 366 -0.08 16.13 -11.00
C VAL A 366 -0.37 15.91 -12.48
N GLY A 367 0.56 15.28 -13.22
CA GLY A 367 0.37 15.02 -14.66
C GLY A 367 -0.86 14.15 -14.95
N GLY A 368 -1.05 13.06 -14.18
CA GLY A 368 -2.24 12.21 -14.33
C GLY A 368 -3.53 12.90 -13.96
N SER A 369 -3.51 13.74 -12.93
CA SER A 369 -4.71 14.47 -12.49
C SER A 369 -5.16 15.50 -13.51
N VAL A 370 -4.22 16.23 -14.12
CA VAL A 370 -4.53 17.18 -15.21
C VAL A 370 -5.12 16.44 -16.40
N LEU A 371 -4.56 15.28 -16.78
CA LEU A 371 -5.09 14.46 -17.88
C LEU A 371 -6.52 13.99 -17.60
N ILE A 372 -6.81 13.46 -16.39
CA ILE A 372 -8.16 12.99 -16.03
C ILE A 372 -9.14 14.16 -15.97
N SER A 373 -8.76 15.27 -15.34
CA SER A 373 -9.59 16.46 -15.26
C SER A 373 -9.99 16.98 -16.66
N TYR A 374 -9.03 16.97 -17.60
CA TYR A 374 -9.28 17.42 -18.98
C TYR A 374 -10.15 16.44 -19.78
N ILE A 375 -9.86 15.12 -19.70
CA ILE A 375 -10.55 14.11 -20.53
C ILE A 375 -11.95 13.82 -20.03
N ASP A 376 -12.13 13.66 -18.72
CA ASP A 376 -13.40 13.26 -18.11
C ASP A 376 -14.19 14.46 -17.54
N ASN A 377 -13.69 15.70 -17.76
CA ASN A 377 -14.30 16.94 -17.27
C ASN A 377 -14.63 16.92 -15.77
N GLN A 378 -13.68 16.39 -14.97
CA GLN A 378 -13.79 16.26 -13.52
C GLN A 378 -13.08 17.41 -12.81
N ASP A 379 -13.54 17.76 -11.61
CA ASP A 379 -12.85 18.72 -10.77
C ASP A 379 -11.41 18.29 -10.51
N LEU A 380 -10.48 19.26 -10.55
CA LEU A 380 -9.06 18.98 -10.39
C LEU A 380 -8.75 18.35 -9.02
N ILE A 381 -9.40 18.81 -7.94
CA ILE A 381 -9.18 18.26 -6.59
C ILE A 381 -9.62 16.80 -6.50
N ASN A 382 -10.75 16.43 -7.13
CA ASN A 382 -11.24 15.07 -7.19
C ASN A 382 -10.31 14.20 -8.04
N SER A 383 -9.81 14.72 -9.14
CA SER A 383 -8.84 14.04 -10.00
C SER A 383 -7.51 13.79 -9.28
N ILE A 384 -7.00 14.78 -8.51
CA ILE A 384 -5.78 14.62 -7.69
C ILE A 384 -5.99 13.54 -6.64
N TYR A 385 -7.12 13.55 -5.95
CA TYR A 385 -7.45 12.55 -4.92
C TYR A 385 -7.48 11.13 -5.50
N GLU A 386 -8.15 10.93 -6.64
CA GLU A 386 -8.28 9.63 -7.31
C GLU A 386 -6.94 9.11 -7.83
N VAL A 387 -6.15 9.96 -8.52
CA VAL A 387 -4.83 9.58 -9.02
C VAL A 387 -3.86 9.29 -7.90
N ALA A 388 -3.85 10.10 -6.84
CA ALA A 388 -3.04 9.85 -5.65
C ALA A 388 -3.43 8.52 -4.98
N SER A 389 -4.75 8.24 -4.88
CA SER A 389 -5.27 6.97 -4.38
C SER A 389 -4.81 5.79 -5.22
N ALA A 390 -4.91 5.88 -6.55
CA ALA A 390 -4.47 4.82 -7.46
C ALA A 390 -2.95 4.59 -7.42
N TYR A 391 -2.14 5.66 -7.53
CA TYR A 391 -0.69 5.56 -7.56
C TYR A 391 -0.09 5.16 -6.20
N SER A 392 -0.65 5.67 -5.11
CA SER A 392 -0.22 5.28 -3.76
C SER A 392 -0.84 3.96 -3.30
N THR A 393 -1.69 3.33 -4.13
CA THR A 393 -2.41 2.08 -3.83
C THR A 393 -3.20 2.18 -2.52
N VAL A 394 -4.05 3.20 -2.40
CA VAL A 394 -4.87 3.47 -1.21
C VAL A 394 -6.26 2.86 -1.32
N GLY A 395 -6.97 3.11 -2.43
CA GLY A 395 -8.26 2.52 -2.71
C GLY A 395 -9.49 3.40 -2.41
N LEU A 396 -9.30 4.54 -1.75
CA LEU A 396 -10.39 5.51 -1.54
C LEU A 396 -10.75 6.20 -2.86
N SER A 397 -12.03 6.37 -3.12
CA SER A 397 -12.52 7.00 -4.34
C SER A 397 -13.56 8.07 -4.02
N VAL A 398 -13.47 9.19 -4.74
CA VAL A 398 -14.50 10.24 -4.77
C VAL A 398 -15.53 9.99 -5.88
N GLY A 399 -15.51 8.81 -6.51
CA GLY A 399 -16.46 8.41 -7.55
C GLY A 399 -15.95 8.62 -8.99
N VAL A 400 -14.76 9.19 -9.18
CA VAL A 400 -14.17 9.43 -10.51
C VAL A 400 -13.97 8.12 -11.26
N SER A 401 -13.42 7.07 -10.63
CA SER A 401 -13.18 5.77 -11.27
C SER A 401 -14.45 5.11 -11.79
N GLY A 402 -15.60 5.29 -11.10
CA GLY A 402 -16.90 4.72 -11.49
C GLY A 402 -17.44 5.30 -12.80
N SER A 403 -17.33 6.61 -12.99
CA SER A 403 -17.81 7.37 -14.16
C SER A 403 -16.74 7.55 -15.25
N ALA A 404 -15.51 7.07 -15.01
CA ALA A 404 -14.34 7.29 -15.85
C ALA A 404 -14.49 6.74 -17.27
N SER A 405 -13.88 7.43 -18.23
CA SER A 405 -13.70 6.95 -19.59
C SER A 405 -12.81 5.69 -19.63
N THR A 406 -12.85 4.97 -20.75
CA THR A 406 -11.97 3.81 -20.96
C THR A 406 -10.49 4.17 -20.83
N PHE A 407 -10.11 5.36 -21.34
CA PHE A 407 -8.74 5.86 -21.22
C PHE A 407 -8.33 6.03 -19.75
N THR A 408 -9.15 6.70 -18.97
CA THR A 408 -8.88 6.92 -17.53
C THR A 408 -8.82 5.62 -16.75
N LYS A 409 -9.69 4.65 -17.05
CA LYS A 409 -9.62 3.31 -16.44
C LYS A 409 -8.28 2.62 -16.72
N ILE A 410 -7.78 2.67 -17.96
CA ILE A 410 -6.48 2.13 -18.34
C ILE A 410 -5.36 2.91 -17.64
N LEU A 411 -5.44 4.22 -17.59
CA LEU A 411 -4.47 5.07 -16.90
C LEU A 411 -4.37 4.68 -15.41
N LEU A 412 -5.51 4.53 -14.71
CA LEU A 412 -5.55 4.12 -13.31
C LEU A 412 -4.96 2.70 -13.12
N ILE A 413 -5.23 1.74 -14.04
CA ILE A 413 -4.58 0.42 -14.02
C ILE A 413 -3.05 0.56 -14.05
N VAL A 414 -2.54 1.40 -14.94
CA VAL A 414 -1.09 1.65 -15.06
C VAL A 414 -0.56 2.29 -13.78
N TYR A 415 -1.27 3.26 -13.20
CA TYR A 415 -0.86 3.91 -11.94
C TYR A 415 -0.84 2.93 -10.77
N MET A 416 -1.86 2.09 -10.59
CA MET A 416 -1.89 1.05 -9.55
C MET A 416 -0.70 0.07 -9.70
N PHE A 417 -0.42 -0.36 -10.93
CA PHE A 417 0.71 -1.25 -11.21
C PHE A 417 2.05 -0.59 -10.89
N PHE A 418 2.25 0.66 -11.34
CA PHE A 418 3.49 1.41 -11.05
C PHE A 418 3.62 1.74 -9.55
N GLY A 419 2.53 2.05 -8.87
CA GLY A 419 2.51 2.31 -7.44
C GLY A 419 2.98 1.12 -6.60
N ARG A 420 2.65 -0.09 -7.04
CA ARG A 420 3.06 -1.33 -6.34
C ARG A 420 4.44 -1.83 -6.78
N VAL A 421 4.63 -1.98 -8.08
CA VAL A 421 5.82 -2.65 -8.67
C VAL A 421 6.90 -1.65 -9.03
N GLY A 422 6.51 -0.46 -9.52
CA GLY A 422 7.42 0.54 -10.06
C GLY A 422 8.34 1.14 -9.00
N ILE A 423 7.82 1.46 -7.81
CA ILE A 423 8.63 2.04 -6.72
C ILE A 423 9.73 1.05 -6.29
N MET A 424 9.41 -0.25 -6.14
CA MET A 424 10.41 -1.27 -5.85
C MET A 424 11.44 -1.41 -6.98
N THR A 425 10.96 -1.42 -8.24
CA THR A 425 11.80 -1.57 -9.43
C THR A 425 12.71 -0.35 -9.62
N ILE A 426 12.17 0.85 -9.46
CA ILE A 426 12.91 2.11 -9.57
C ILE A 426 13.97 2.20 -8.47
N SER A 427 13.64 1.87 -7.22
CA SER A 427 14.61 1.84 -6.12
C SER A 427 15.76 0.89 -6.42
N VAL A 428 15.49 -0.29 -6.99
CA VAL A 428 16.53 -1.25 -7.40
C VAL A 428 17.41 -0.70 -8.54
N VAL A 429 16.82 -0.03 -9.52
CA VAL A 429 17.55 0.59 -10.63
C VAL A 429 18.45 1.72 -10.12
N PHE A 430 17.95 2.58 -9.23
CA PHE A 430 18.75 3.63 -8.61
C PHE A 430 19.90 3.06 -7.76
N MET A 431 19.63 2.07 -6.89
CA MET A 431 20.69 1.40 -6.11
C MET A 431 21.80 0.80 -6.99
N THR A 432 21.47 0.34 -8.20
CA THR A 432 22.44 -0.27 -9.10
C THR A 432 23.26 0.75 -9.90
N ARG A 433 22.65 1.88 -10.31
CA ARG A 433 23.36 2.93 -11.07
C ARG A 433 24.34 3.71 -10.20
N ILE A 434 24.01 4.02 -8.97
CA ILE A 434 24.89 4.79 -8.06
C ILE A 434 26.17 3.99 -7.71
N ARG A 435 26.14 2.65 -7.78
CA ARG A 435 27.36 1.83 -7.60
C ARG A 435 28.31 1.81 -8.81
N LYS A 436 27.94 2.36 -9.95
CA LYS A 436 28.90 2.74 -11.00
C LYS A 436 29.47 4.09 -10.59
N THR A 437 30.44 4.09 -9.69
CA THR A 437 31.31 5.24 -9.49
C THR A 437 31.87 5.63 -10.85
N ASN A 438 31.52 6.81 -11.33
CA ASN A 438 32.30 7.43 -12.37
C ASN A 438 33.70 7.58 -11.79
N ASP A 439 34.66 6.91 -12.36
CA ASP A 439 36.10 7.05 -12.01
C ASP A 439 36.59 8.48 -12.31
N ILE A 440 35.75 9.29 -12.96
CA ILE A 440 36.03 10.70 -13.34
C ILE A 440 35.10 11.58 -12.48
N ARG A 441 35.67 12.45 -11.65
CA ARG A 441 34.99 13.56 -11.03
C ARG A 441 35.16 14.80 -11.87
N TYR A 442 34.05 15.38 -12.33
CA TYR A 442 34.08 16.67 -12.99
C TYR A 442 34.32 17.79 -11.97
N PRO A 443 34.93 18.93 -12.35
CA PRO A 443 35.05 20.11 -11.51
C PRO A 443 33.65 20.57 -11.03
N GLU A 444 33.60 21.09 -9.80
CA GLU A 444 32.39 21.68 -9.29
C GLU A 444 32.08 23.00 -9.99
N CYS A 445 30.84 23.23 -10.37
CA CYS A 445 30.36 24.53 -10.85
C CYS A 445 29.50 25.19 -9.81
N ASN A 446 29.59 26.52 -9.68
CA ASN A 446 28.74 27.30 -8.82
C ASN A 446 27.35 27.43 -9.46
N PHE A 447 26.36 26.67 -8.98
CA PHE A 447 24.97 26.82 -9.38
C PHE A 447 24.23 27.59 -8.25
N ILE A 448 23.64 28.73 -8.62
CA ILE A 448 22.91 29.55 -7.63
C ILE A 448 21.55 28.87 -7.39
N VAL A 449 21.30 28.49 -6.16
CA VAL A 449 20.01 27.99 -5.69
C VAL A 449 19.37 29.10 -4.88
N GLY A 450 18.13 29.49 -5.25
CA GLY A 450 17.39 30.60 -4.67
C GLY A 450 17.03 30.48 -3.20
#